data_502bfa1e754ee35dd5f91ac827d7104f
#
_entry.id   502bfa1e754ee35dd5f91ac827d7104f
#
_cell.length_a   1.000
_cell.length_b   1.000
_cell.length_c   1.000
_cell.angle_alpha   90.00
_cell.angle_beta   90.00
_cell.angle_gamma   90.00
#
_symmetry.space_group_name_H-M   'P 1'
#
loop_
_entity.id
_entity.type
_entity.pdbx_description
1 polymer ?
#
loop_
_entity_poly.entity_id
_entity_poly.type
_entity_poly.pdbx_seq_one_letter_code
_entity_poly.pdbx_strand_id
1 'polypeptide(L)'
;MLLDKTIRENLDGKYLTIYGESFREGIEYAADIDIPQIQLRNNTKCNSIDFKELEKIPALKVISFVGNTTEIINLDSIYSLKDIQKIYFQQKQKFKIDISKFPNIKHIGAEYWKGLDCFNKAYGLKSIVFSKFSGLDLKQ
;
A
#
# COMPACT_ATOMS: atom_id res chain seq x y z
N MET A 1 16.09 13.81 8.77
CA MET A 1 14.80 13.20 8.35
C MET A 1 14.50 13.62 6.94
N LEU A 2 14.06 12.67 6.12
CA LEU A 2 13.77 12.94 4.72
C LEU A 2 12.26 13.05 4.51
N LEU A 3 11.80 14.22 4.12
CA LEU A 3 10.40 14.44 3.78
C LEU A 3 10.34 14.99 2.35
N ASP A 4 9.82 14.19 1.44
CA ASP A 4 9.70 14.54 0.04
C ASP A 4 8.31 15.10 -0.22
N LYS A 5 8.23 16.38 -0.52
CA LYS A 5 6.96 17.05 -0.80
C LYS A 5 6.65 17.16 -2.29
N THR A 6 7.44 16.50 -3.12
CA THR A 6 7.25 16.56 -4.56
C THR A 6 6.00 15.77 -4.96
N ILE A 7 5.12 16.41 -5.70
CA ILE A 7 3.95 15.76 -6.26
C ILE A 7 4.32 15.23 -7.64
N ARG A 8 4.14 13.93 -7.81
CA ARG A 8 4.40 13.25 -9.08
C ARG A 8 3.09 12.72 -9.64
N GLU A 9 3.13 12.24 -10.86
CA GLU A 9 1.92 11.76 -11.52
C GLU A 9 2.22 10.48 -12.28
N ASN A 10 1.27 9.54 -12.22
CA ASN A 10 1.31 8.31 -13.02
C ASN A 10 -0.09 8.04 -13.58
N LEU A 11 -0.33 6.83 -14.08
CA LEU A 11 -1.62 6.50 -14.70
C LEU A 11 -2.78 6.57 -13.73
N ASP A 12 -2.51 6.45 -12.44
CA ASP A 12 -3.55 6.51 -11.41
C ASP A 12 -3.72 7.92 -10.84
N GLY A 13 -3.00 8.89 -11.36
CA GLY A 13 -3.12 10.29 -10.94
C GLY A 13 -1.92 10.77 -10.14
N LYS A 14 -2.12 11.88 -9.45
CA LYS A 14 -1.05 12.48 -8.67
C LYS A 14 -0.80 11.68 -7.40
N TYR A 15 0.48 11.57 -7.02
CA TYR A 15 0.85 10.84 -5.83
C TYR A 15 2.00 11.51 -5.09
N LEU A 16 2.07 11.18 -3.80
CA LEU A 16 3.14 11.60 -2.91
C LEU A 16 3.95 10.38 -2.51
N THR A 17 5.28 10.49 -2.57
CA THR A 17 6.16 9.44 -2.06
C THR A 17 6.41 9.69 -0.59
N ILE A 18 6.20 8.66 0.24
CA ILE A 18 6.40 8.73 1.68
C ILE A 18 7.44 7.68 2.05
N TYR A 19 8.50 8.12 2.73
CA TYR A 19 9.56 7.23 3.17
C TYR A 19 9.23 6.69 4.56
N GLY A 20 9.55 5.41 4.79
CA GLY A 20 9.24 4.79 6.06
C GLY A 20 9.84 5.50 7.27
N GLU A 21 11.04 6.04 7.11
CA GLU A 21 11.74 6.73 8.21
C GLU A 21 11.08 8.06 8.61
N SER A 22 10.21 8.61 7.76
CA SER A 22 9.45 9.82 8.05
C SER A 22 7.97 9.59 7.77
N PHE A 23 7.49 8.42 8.13
CA PHE A 23 6.14 7.97 7.77
C PHE A 23 5.07 8.90 8.34
N ARG A 24 5.15 9.22 9.64
CA ARG A 24 4.14 10.07 10.27
C ARG A 24 4.08 11.45 9.62
N GLU A 25 5.24 12.06 9.41
CA GLU A 25 5.31 13.39 8.80
C GLU A 25 4.79 13.36 7.37
N GLY A 26 5.12 12.31 6.62
CA GLY A 26 4.63 12.15 5.26
C GLY A 26 3.12 11.99 5.20
N ILE A 27 2.56 11.20 6.11
CA ILE A 27 1.11 11.01 6.17
C ILE A 27 0.42 12.31 6.55
N GLU A 28 0.98 13.06 7.50
CA GLU A 28 0.41 14.35 7.90
C GLU A 28 0.40 15.32 6.72
N TYR A 29 1.47 15.35 5.95
CA TYR A 29 1.51 16.17 4.76
C TYR A 29 0.50 15.71 3.71
N ALA A 30 0.38 14.41 3.50
CA ALA A 30 -0.61 13.87 2.57
C ALA A 30 -2.02 14.27 2.96
N ALA A 31 -2.32 14.26 4.26
CA ALA A 31 -3.61 14.70 4.76
C ALA A 31 -3.85 16.19 4.50
N ASP A 32 -2.82 17.00 4.72
CA ASP A 32 -2.92 18.45 4.52
C ASP A 32 -3.22 18.82 3.08
N ILE A 33 -2.63 18.11 2.12
CA ILE A 33 -2.85 18.40 0.70
C ILE A 33 -3.95 17.56 0.08
N ASP A 34 -4.56 16.66 0.87
CA ASP A 34 -5.67 15.82 0.44
C ASP A 34 -5.34 15.03 -0.84
N ILE A 35 -4.16 14.43 -0.89
CA ILE A 35 -3.72 13.72 -2.06
C ILE A 35 -4.40 12.33 -2.15
N PRO A 36 -4.86 11.93 -3.32
CA PRO A 36 -5.60 10.65 -3.44
C PRO A 36 -4.73 9.42 -3.52
N GLN A 37 -3.42 9.58 -3.71
CA GLN A 37 -2.53 8.44 -3.92
C GLN A 37 -1.21 8.65 -3.20
N ILE A 38 -0.73 7.62 -2.52
CA ILE A 38 0.60 7.62 -1.93
C ILE A 38 1.41 6.41 -2.39
N GLN A 39 2.71 6.58 -2.41
CA GLN A 39 3.67 5.51 -2.63
C GLN A 39 4.54 5.43 -1.38
N LEU A 40 4.42 4.33 -0.65
CA LEU A 40 5.22 4.12 0.55
C LEU A 40 6.51 3.41 0.15
N ARG A 41 7.63 4.10 0.36
CA ARG A 41 8.95 3.52 0.14
C ARG A 41 9.58 3.19 1.46
N ASN A 42 9.91 1.93 1.64
CA ASN A 42 10.60 1.50 2.82
C ASN A 42 12.07 1.24 2.49
N ASN A 43 12.95 1.72 3.34
CA ASN A 43 14.37 1.48 3.17
C ASN A 43 14.90 0.70 4.37
N THR A 44 16.15 0.25 4.26
CA THR A 44 16.74 -0.61 5.27
C THR A 44 16.99 0.07 6.62
N LYS A 45 16.85 1.40 6.67
CA LYS A 45 17.08 2.14 7.91
C LYS A 45 15.84 2.21 8.77
N CYS A 46 14.70 1.86 8.23
CA CYS A 46 13.45 1.94 8.97
C CYS A 46 13.25 0.65 9.77
N ASN A 47 13.11 0.77 11.07
CA ASN A 47 12.90 -0.38 11.94
C ASN A 47 11.45 -0.81 12.03
N SER A 48 10.55 0.17 12.05
CA SER A 48 9.12 -0.14 12.13
C SER A 48 8.31 1.01 11.56
N ILE A 49 7.09 0.69 11.15
CA ILE A 49 6.13 1.68 10.63
C ILE A 49 4.82 1.45 11.37
N ASP A 50 4.25 2.53 11.89
CA ASP A 50 2.98 2.45 12.60
C ASP A 50 1.83 2.81 11.65
N PHE A 51 1.05 1.82 11.27
CA PHE A 51 -0.05 2.02 10.34
C PHE A 51 -1.22 2.77 10.94
N LYS A 52 -1.20 3.03 12.26
CA LYS A 52 -2.23 3.88 12.86
C LYS A 52 -2.25 5.26 12.20
N GLU A 53 -1.11 5.73 11.71
CA GLU A 53 -1.06 7.01 11.00
C GLU A 53 -1.98 7.04 9.77
N LEU A 54 -2.21 5.89 9.14
CA LEU A 54 -3.08 5.82 7.97
C LEU A 54 -4.53 6.25 8.27
N GLU A 55 -4.92 6.21 9.52
CA GLU A 55 -6.25 6.67 9.91
C GLU A 55 -6.47 8.16 9.65
N LYS A 56 -5.40 8.90 9.39
CA LYS A 56 -5.47 10.33 9.06
C LYS A 56 -5.84 10.60 7.62
N ILE A 57 -5.79 9.59 6.75
CA ILE A 57 -6.08 9.74 5.31
C ILE A 57 -7.12 8.71 4.84
N PRO A 58 -8.30 8.66 5.47
CA PRO A 58 -9.29 7.60 5.16
C PRO A 58 -9.86 7.68 3.74
N ALA A 59 -9.72 8.83 3.07
CA ALA A 59 -10.21 9.02 1.71
C ALA A 59 -9.21 8.61 0.62
N LEU A 60 -8.07 8.04 1.01
CA LEU A 60 -7.05 7.61 0.06
C LEU A 60 -7.63 6.60 -0.94
N LYS A 61 -7.29 6.76 -2.21
CA LYS A 61 -7.81 5.91 -3.29
C LYS A 61 -6.82 4.84 -3.75
N VAL A 62 -5.53 5.17 -3.74
CA VAL A 62 -4.49 4.27 -4.25
C VAL A 62 -3.30 4.28 -3.32
N ILE A 63 -2.80 3.10 -2.99
CA ILE A 63 -1.59 2.97 -2.21
C ILE A 63 -0.66 1.96 -2.87
N SER A 64 0.63 2.33 -2.95
CA SER A 64 1.67 1.45 -3.49
C SER A 64 2.73 1.22 -2.42
N PHE A 65 3.22 -0.01 -2.36
CA PHE A 65 4.28 -0.39 -1.45
C PHE A 65 5.53 -0.74 -2.25
N VAL A 66 6.60 0.02 -2.05
CA VAL A 66 7.89 -0.21 -2.69
C VAL A 66 8.88 -0.59 -1.61
N GLY A 67 9.45 -1.78 -1.72
CA GLY A 67 10.31 -2.32 -0.70
C GLY A 67 9.56 -3.16 0.31
N ASN A 68 10.32 -3.78 1.20
CA ASN A 68 9.79 -4.64 2.26
C ASN A 68 9.81 -3.88 3.57
N THR A 69 8.69 -3.88 4.27
CA THR A 69 8.67 -3.34 5.62
C THR A 69 9.23 -4.37 6.59
N THR A 70 10.06 -3.92 7.52
CA THR A 70 10.65 -4.83 8.51
C THR A 70 9.65 -5.19 9.60
N GLU A 71 8.91 -4.19 10.08
CA GLU A 71 7.91 -4.40 11.11
C GLU A 71 6.77 -3.42 10.93
N ILE A 72 5.55 -3.91 11.03
CA ILE A 72 4.35 -3.07 10.98
C ILE A 72 3.70 -3.10 12.34
N ILE A 73 3.49 -1.92 12.91
CA ILE A 73 2.75 -1.76 14.16
C ILE A 73 1.34 -1.33 13.79
N ASN A 74 0.35 -1.88 14.49
CA ASN A 74 -1.06 -1.58 14.24
C ASN A 74 -1.46 -1.87 12.78
N LEU A 75 -1.11 -3.04 12.31
CA LEU A 75 -1.37 -3.45 10.94
C LEU A 75 -2.83 -3.29 10.54
N ASP A 76 -3.75 -3.60 11.45
CA ASP A 76 -5.18 -3.54 11.17
C ASP A 76 -5.67 -2.14 10.85
N SER A 77 -4.91 -1.11 11.19
CA SER A 77 -5.29 0.27 10.85
C SER A 77 -5.30 0.52 9.35
N ILE A 78 -4.66 -0.34 8.55
CA ILE A 78 -4.72 -0.21 7.10
C ILE A 78 -6.17 -0.35 6.59
N TYR A 79 -6.99 -1.10 7.32
CA TYR A 79 -8.39 -1.30 6.93
C TYR A 79 -9.26 -0.06 7.17
N SER A 80 -8.73 0.98 7.81
CA SER A 80 -9.41 2.27 7.91
C SER A 80 -9.49 2.99 6.56
N LEU A 81 -8.69 2.55 5.58
CA LEU A 81 -8.68 3.11 4.24
C LEU A 81 -9.87 2.55 3.43
N LYS A 82 -11.08 2.96 3.81
CA LYS A 82 -12.30 2.40 3.23
C LYS A 82 -12.53 2.77 1.77
N ASP A 83 -11.91 3.86 1.32
CA ASP A 83 -12.07 4.32 -0.05
C ASP A 83 -11.01 3.77 -1.00
N ILE A 84 -10.11 2.91 -0.52
CA ILE A 84 -9.07 2.34 -1.37
C ILE A 84 -9.70 1.57 -2.53
N GLN A 85 -9.23 1.87 -3.73
CA GLN A 85 -9.66 1.22 -4.96
C GLN A 85 -8.56 0.36 -5.57
N LYS A 86 -7.30 0.74 -5.36
CA LYS A 86 -6.15 0.02 -5.94
C LYS A 86 -5.03 -0.09 -4.94
N ILE A 87 -4.45 -1.27 -4.85
CA ILE A 87 -3.28 -1.53 -4.02
C ILE A 87 -2.21 -2.20 -4.88
N TYR A 88 -0.98 -1.69 -4.78
CA TYR A 88 0.16 -2.26 -5.49
C TYR A 88 1.24 -2.65 -4.49
N PHE A 89 1.72 -3.88 -4.60
CA PHE A 89 2.86 -4.36 -3.83
C PHE A 89 3.96 -4.72 -4.82
N GLN A 90 4.99 -3.89 -4.93
CA GLN A 90 6.06 -4.15 -5.88
C GLN A 90 6.97 -5.29 -5.46
N GLN A 91 6.94 -5.63 -4.17
CA GLN A 91 7.72 -6.74 -3.64
C GLN A 91 6.88 -7.51 -2.64
N LYS A 92 7.24 -8.77 -2.42
CA LYS A 92 6.61 -9.57 -1.37
C LYS A 92 6.78 -8.88 -0.03
N GLN A 93 5.74 -8.94 0.78
CA GLN A 93 5.78 -8.38 2.12
C GLN A 93 5.87 -9.51 3.15
N LYS A 94 6.04 -9.13 4.41
CA LYS A 94 6.14 -10.09 5.50
C LYS A 94 4.86 -10.18 6.33
N PHE A 95 3.92 -9.30 6.08
CA PHE A 95 2.66 -9.27 6.84
C PHE A 95 1.55 -9.96 6.07
N LYS A 96 0.45 -10.23 6.78
CA LYS A 96 -0.77 -10.72 6.16
C LYS A 96 -1.70 -9.56 5.91
N ILE A 97 -2.39 -9.57 4.78
CA ILE A 97 -3.39 -8.57 4.47
C ILE A 97 -4.63 -9.26 3.91
N ASP A 98 -5.79 -8.89 4.45
CA ASP A 98 -7.07 -9.43 4.02
C ASP A 98 -7.72 -8.45 3.06
N ILE A 99 -7.65 -8.77 1.78
CA ILE A 99 -8.14 -7.88 0.72
C ILE A 99 -9.66 -7.68 0.80
N SER A 100 -10.38 -8.66 1.33
CA SER A 100 -11.84 -8.56 1.42
C SER A 100 -12.32 -7.47 2.38
N LYS A 101 -11.42 -6.93 3.21
CA LYS A 101 -11.77 -5.86 4.15
C LYS A 101 -11.74 -4.46 3.54
N PHE A 102 -11.41 -4.35 2.27
CA PHE A 102 -11.45 -3.08 1.56
C PHE A 102 -12.71 -3.04 0.69
N PRO A 103 -13.78 -2.38 1.14
CA PRO A 103 -15.08 -2.49 0.47
C PRO A 103 -15.12 -1.94 -0.96
N ASN A 104 -14.19 -1.05 -1.29
CA ASN A 104 -14.16 -0.42 -2.61
C ASN A 104 -13.00 -0.91 -3.48
N ILE A 105 -12.33 -1.98 -3.09
CA ILE A 105 -11.17 -2.47 -3.83
C ILE A 105 -11.59 -2.97 -5.22
N LYS A 106 -10.85 -2.55 -6.24
CA LYS A 106 -11.12 -2.91 -7.63
C LYS A 106 -9.93 -3.56 -8.32
N HIS A 107 -8.73 -3.27 -7.86
CA HIS A 107 -7.52 -3.75 -8.53
C HIS A 107 -6.40 -4.02 -7.53
N ILE A 108 -5.72 -5.16 -7.71
CA ILE A 108 -4.52 -5.52 -6.98
C ILE A 108 -3.42 -5.79 -7.98
N GLY A 109 -2.28 -5.11 -7.85
CA GLY A 109 -1.07 -5.46 -8.56
C GLY A 109 -0.03 -5.87 -7.54
N ALA A 110 0.54 -7.06 -7.68
CA ALA A 110 1.41 -7.55 -6.63
C ALA A 110 2.40 -8.58 -7.12
N GLU A 111 3.53 -8.68 -6.41
CA GLU A 111 4.32 -9.89 -6.39
C GLU A 111 3.70 -10.77 -5.32
N TYR A 112 3.19 -11.93 -5.70
CA TYR A 112 2.43 -12.76 -4.77
C TYR A 112 3.27 -13.24 -3.60
N TRP A 113 2.70 -13.19 -2.40
CA TRP A 113 3.26 -13.83 -1.22
C TRP A 113 2.12 -14.46 -0.42
N LYS A 114 2.49 -15.36 0.48
CA LYS A 114 1.49 -16.17 1.18
C LYS A 114 0.54 -15.35 2.04
N GLY A 115 0.97 -14.19 2.51
CA GLY A 115 0.14 -13.33 3.36
C GLY A 115 -0.90 -12.51 2.62
N LEU A 116 -0.87 -12.51 1.28
CA LEU A 116 -1.88 -11.81 0.48
C LEU A 116 -3.08 -12.73 0.37
N ASP A 117 -4.15 -12.40 1.08
CA ASP A 117 -5.22 -13.35 1.36
C ASP A 117 -6.60 -12.77 1.07
N CYS A 118 -7.58 -13.64 0.99
CA CYS A 118 -9.00 -13.33 0.89
C CYS A 118 -9.41 -12.50 -0.32
N PHE A 119 -8.59 -12.46 -1.37
CA PHE A 119 -8.98 -11.72 -2.55
C PHE A 119 -10.14 -12.39 -3.29
N ASN A 120 -10.37 -13.68 -3.09
CA ASN A 120 -11.52 -14.37 -3.65
C ASN A 120 -12.83 -13.98 -2.97
N LYS A 121 -12.76 -13.32 -1.82
CA LYS A 121 -13.93 -12.81 -1.10
C LYS A 121 -14.14 -11.32 -1.30
N ALA A 122 -13.30 -10.67 -2.09
CA ALA A 122 -13.41 -9.25 -2.38
C ALA A 122 -14.31 -9.08 -3.61
N TYR A 123 -15.60 -9.04 -3.37
CA TYR A 123 -16.59 -9.14 -4.45
C TYR A 123 -16.58 -7.97 -5.43
N GLY A 124 -16.04 -6.82 -5.03
CA GLY A 124 -15.89 -5.68 -5.93
C GLY A 124 -14.62 -5.72 -6.76
N LEU A 125 -13.75 -6.69 -6.51
CA LEU A 125 -12.46 -6.76 -7.17
C LEU A 125 -12.63 -7.13 -8.64
N LYS A 126 -12.10 -6.30 -9.53
CA LYS A 126 -12.25 -6.47 -10.97
C LYS A 126 -11.02 -7.03 -11.65
N SER A 127 -9.83 -6.82 -11.07
CA SER A 127 -8.61 -7.32 -11.69
C SER A 127 -7.53 -7.56 -10.64
N ILE A 128 -6.74 -8.59 -10.90
CA ILE A 128 -5.56 -8.95 -10.13
C ILE A 128 -4.45 -9.20 -11.12
N VAL A 129 -3.31 -8.54 -10.91
CA VAL A 129 -2.12 -8.77 -11.73
C VAL A 129 -1.00 -9.16 -10.81
N PHE A 130 -0.46 -10.36 -10.99
CA PHE A 130 0.71 -10.81 -10.25
C PHE A 130 1.93 -10.69 -11.14
N SER A 131 3.00 -10.11 -10.59
CA SER A 131 4.26 -9.92 -11.30
C SER A 131 5.37 -10.73 -10.61
N LYS A 132 6.48 -10.90 -11.31
CA LYS A 132 7.69 -11.52 -10.75
C LYS A 132 7.43 -12.88 -10.12
N PHE A 133 6.81 -13.76 -10.86
CA PHE A 133 6.60 -15.12 -10.38
C PHE A 133 7.91 -15.91 -10.44
N SER A 134 8.81 -15.60 -9.57
CA SER A 134 10.14 -16.17 -9.61
C SER A 134 10.07 -17.69 -9.57
N GLY A 135 10.46 -18.31 -10.65
CA GLY A 135 10.53 -19.75 -10.74
C GLY A 135 9.19 -20.45 -10.67
N LEU A 136 8.24 -19.79 -10.17
CA LEU A 136 6.94 -20.38 -10.14
C LEU A 136 6.33 -20.21 -11.46
N ASP A 137 6.22 -21.10 -12.14
CA ASP A 137 5.80 -20.96 -13.46
C ASP A 137 4.32 -20.77 -13.60
N LEU A 138 3.97 -19.73 -14.28
CA LEU A 138 2.59 -19.49 -14.62
C LEU A 138 2.03 -20.56 -15.51
N LYS A 139 2.87 -21.33 -16.09
CA LYS A 139 2.46 -22.46 -16.89
C LYS A 139 2.00 -23.66 -16.10
N GLN A 140 2.07 -23.57 -14.85
CA GLN A 140 1.56 -24.62 -14.02
C GLN A 140 0.04 -24.71 -14.08
#